data_6dae9c2965e433afc73b64492e473c62
#
_entry.id   6dae9c2965e433afc73b64492e473c62
#
_cell.length_a   1.000
_cell.length_b   1.000
_cell.length_c   1.000
_cell.angle_alpha   90.00
_cell.angle_beta   90.00
_cell.angle_gamma   90.00
#
_symmetry.space_group_name_H-M   'P 1'
#
loop_
_entity.id
_entity.type
_entity.pdbx_description
1 polymer ?
#
loop_
_entity_poly.entity_id
_entity_poly.type
_entity_poly.pdbx_seq_one_letter_code
_entity_poly.pdbx_strand_id
1 'polypeptide(L)'
;LLALPGYELSAASCLVLTFGAPFLAMAAARKGASPLELTLIVLSSTLPALLLATLRTWLGSHCDPFATIGFVPVLIIPSAVLISALAAVITRASKRKLITVLLWALVIVISAVATVWPLIAGPQVFAFNHLGGYMPGPLYDEELSIPSSLLWFRLATLLLALGLFALVRRRRALGLILISAFAGIELQG
;
A
#
# COMPACT_ATOMS: atom_id res chain seq x y z
N LEU A 1 -17.05 12.35 12.15
CA LEU A 1 -16.07 12.30 11.02
C LEU A 1 -15.47 10.91 10.75
N LEU A 2 -15.76 9.89 11.54
CA LEU A 2 -15.31 8.49 11.32
C LEU A 2 -16.46 7.59 10.83
N ALA A 3 -17.41 8.14 10.10
CA ALA A 3 -18.70 7.49 9.84
C ALA A 3 -18.85 6.92 8.42
N LEU A 4 -17.87 7.08 7.53
CA LEU A 4 -17.95 6.50 6.19
C LEU A 4 -17.13 5.21 6.14
N PRO A 5 -17.75 4.04 6.23
CA PRO A 5 -17.09 2.77 5.99
C PRO A 5 -16.81 2.66 4.50
N GLY A 6 -15.58 2.56 4.10
CA GLY A 6 -15.21 2.40 2.70
C GLY A 6 -13.81 2.92 2.45
N TYR A 7 -13.73 4.04 1.79
CA TYR A 7 -12.49 4.69 1.44
C TYR A 7 -11.66 5.10 2.68
N GLU A 8 -12.27 5.82 3.64
CA GLU A 8 -11.56 6.32 4.84
C GLU A 8 -10.97 5.20 5.69
N LEU A 9 -11.72 4.10 5.86
CA LEU A 9 -11.22 2.93 6.55
C LEU A 9 -10.05 2.30 5.83
N SER A 10 -10.16 2.16 4.50
CA SER A 10 -9.09 1.58 3.69
C SER A 10 -7.84 2.47 3.73
N ALA A 11 -8.00 3.80 3.68
CA ALA A 11 -6.91 4.75 3.82
C ALA A 11 -6.29 4.71 5.23
N ALA A 12 -7.10 4.68 6.28
CA ALA A 12 -6.60 4.53 7.66
C ALA A 12 -5.86 3.20 7.85
N SER A 13 -6.37 2.11 7.25
CA SER A 13 -5.70 0.80 7.27
C SER A 13 -4.34 0.85 6.56
N CYS A 14 -4.24 1.58 5.44
CA CYS A 14 -2.96 1.77 4.75
C CYS A 14 -1.96 2.58 5.60
N LEU A 15 -2.41 3.53 6.42
CA LEU A 15 -1.52 4.21 7.38
C LEU A 15 -1.01 3.25 8.45
N VAL A 16 -1.89 2.42 9.03
CA VAL A 16 -1.49 1.38 9.99
C VAL A 16 -0.50 0.41 9.35
N LEU A 17 -0.76 -0.01 8.11
CA LEU A 17 0.16 -0.84 7.33
C LEU A 17 1.52 -0.17 7.15
N THR A 18 1.55 1.13 6.84
CA THR A 18 2.79 1.87 6.58
C THR A 18 3.65 2.03 7.82
N PHE A 19 3.06 2.28 8.98
CA PHE A 19 3.79 2.61 10.20
C PHE A 19 3.99 1.42 11.15
N GLY A 20 3.07 0.47 11.21
CA GLY A 20 3.11 -0.66 12.16
C GLY A 20 3.57 -1.97 11.55
N ALA A 21 2.95 -2.40 10.46
CA ALA A 21 3.18 -3.71 9.86
C ALA A 21 4.60 -3.98 9.35
N PRO A 22 5.39 -2.99 8.87
CA PRO A 22 6.74 -3.25 8.36
C PRO A 22 7.67 -3.88 9.38
N PHE A 23 7.54 -3.50 10.65
CA PHE A 23 8.38 -4.06 11.71
C PHE A 23 8.11 -5.56 11.93
N LEU A 24 6.85 -5.97 11.82
CA LEU A 24 6.46 -7.39 11.88
C LEU A 24 7.00 -8.14 10.66
N ALA A 25 6.82 -7.57 9.46
CA ALA A 25 7.34 -8.15 8.23
C ALA A 25 8.87 -8.28 8.25
N MET A 26 9.60 -7.26 8.71
CA MET A 26 11.05 -7.30 8.83
C MET A 26 11.52 -8.34 9.86
N ALA A 27 10.81 -8.51 10.97
CA ALA A 27 11.11 -9.53 11.96
C ALA A 27 10.92 -10.94 11.37
N ALA A 28 9.85 -11.17 10.62
CA ALA A 28 9.57 -12.43 9.94
C ALA A 28 10.56 -12.69 8.79
N ALA A 29 10.90 -11.66 7.99
CA ALA A 29 11.88 -11.76 6.91
C ALA A 29 13.26 -12.19 7.40
N ARG A 30 13.67 -11.73 8.59
CA ARG A 30 14.94 -12.15 9.23
C ARG A 30 14.93 -13.63 9.63
N LYS A 31 13.74 -14.20 9.88
CA LYS A 31 13.56 -15.64 10.17
C LYS A 31 13.45 -16.50 8.91
N GLY A 32 13.53 -15.88 7.72
CA GLY A 32 13.45 -16.58 6.45
C GLY A 32 12.04 -16.81 5.92
N ALA A 33 11.05 -16.06 6.41
CA ALA A 33 9.67 -16.17 5.93
C ALA A 33 9.57 -15.96 4.41
N SER A 34 8.70 -16.71 3.77
CA SER A 34 8.43 -16.61 2.34
C SER A 34 7.67 -15.32 1.99
N PRO A 35 7.68 -14.84 0.73
CA PRO A 35 6.92 -13.65 0.33
C PRO A 35 5.43 -13.73 0.67
N LEU A 36 4.82 -14.91 0.52
CA LEU A 36 3.42 -15.11 0.86
C LEU A 36 3.19 -14.96 2.37
N GLU A 37 4.02 -15.58 3.20
CA GLU A 37 3.95 -15.45 4.65
C GLU A 37 4.13 -14.00 5.10
N LEU A 38 5.09 -13.27 4.51
CA LEU A 38 5.27 -11.85 4.80
C LEU A 38 4.02 -11.03 4.46
N THR A 39 3.42 -11.27 3.29
CA THR A 39 2.19 -10.58 2.88
C THR A 39 1.02 -10.92 3.80
N LEU A 40 0.86 -12.19 4.19
CA LEU A 40 -0.18 -12.60 5.13
C LEU A 40 0.00 -11.98 6.53
N ILE A 41 1.24 -11.88 7.02
CA ILE A 41 1.55 -11.20 8.29
C ILE A 41 1.17 -9.72 8.22
N VAL A 42 1.51 -9.04 7.11
CA VAL A 42 1.16 -7.64 6.91
C VAL A 42 -0.37 -7.48 6.82
N LEU A 43 -1.06 -8.29 6.03
CA LEU A 43 -2.52 -8.27 5.91
C LEU A 43 -3.21 -8.57 7.25
N SER A 44 -2.70 -9.51 8.05
CA SER A 44 -3.29 -9.85 9.35
C SER A 44 -3.29 -8.66 10.32
N SER A 45 -2.35 -7.73 10.18
CA SER A 45 -2.30 -6.52 11.00
C SER A 45 -3.48 -5.56 10.75
N THR A 46 -4.17 -5.67 9.60
CA THR A 46 -5.36 -4.87 9.28
C THR A 46 -6.66 -5.52 9.73
N LEU A 47 -6.65 -6.82 10.07
CA LEU A 47 -7.86 -7.56 10.46
C LEU A 47 -8.64 -6.91 11.60
N PRO A 48 -8.02 -6.42 12.70
CA PRO A 48 -8.77 -5.78 13.78
C PRO A 48 -9.52 -4.54 13.32
N ALA A 49 -8.90 -3.71 12.47
CA ALA A 49 -9.53 -2.52 11.93
C ALA A 49 -10.69 -2.85 10.99
N LEU A 50 -10.50 -3.85 10.12
CA LEU A 50 -11.54 -4.33 9.21
C LEU A 50 -12.73 -4.97 9.96
N LEU A 51 -12.46 -5.76 11.00
CA LEU A 51 -13.50 -6.36 11.84
C LEU A 51 -14.31 -5.30 12.58
N LEU A 52 -13.65 -4.31 13.19
CA LEU A 52 -14.34 -3.22 13.88
C LEU A 52 -15.22 -2.42 12.93
N ALA A 53 -14.75 -2.18 11.72
CA ALA A 53 -15.51 -1.45 10.72
C ALA A 53 -16.69 -2.24 10.19
N THR A 54 -16.53 -3.52 9.88
CA THR A 54 -17.63 -4.38 9.45
C THR A 54 -18.69 -4.49 10.54
N LEU A 55 -18.29 -4.69 11.80
CA LEU A 55 -19.21 -4.69 12.93
C LEU A 55 -19.99 -3.36 13.04
N ARG A 56 -19.30 -2.23 12.88
CA ARG A 56 -19.93 -0.91 12.93
C ARG A 56 -20.91 -0.68 11.77
N THR A 57 -20.58 -1.16 10.56
CA THR A 57 -21.48 -1.09 9.40
C THR A 57 -22.75 -1.91 9.63
N TRP A 58 -22.63 -3.07 10.24
CA TRP A 58 -23.76 -3.93 10.57
C TRP A 58 -24.65 -3.36 11.68
N LEU A 59 -24.08 -2.64 12.64
CA LEU A 59 -24.80 -2.05 13.77
C LEU A 59 -25.40 -0.68 13.43
N GLY A 60 -24.91 0.01 12.42
CA GLY A 60 -25.20 1.41 12.11
C GLY A 60 -25.93 1.63 10.79
N SER A 61 -26.84 0.74 10.38
CA SER A 61 -27.78 0.82 9.24
C SER A 61 -27.73 2.15 8.45
N HIS A 62 -27.08 2.27 7.34
CA HIS A 62 -27.40 3.26 6.27
C HIS A 62 -26.30 3.41 5.19
N CYS A 63 -25.29 2.57 5.14
CA CYS A 63 -24.29 2.64 4.06
C CYS A 63 -24.33 1.35 3.23
N ASP A 64 -24.19 1.50 1.90
CA ASP A 64 -24.06 0.37 1.00
C ASP A 64 -22.77 -0.44 1.36
N PRO A 65 -22.91 -1.67 1.89
CA PRO A 65 -21.77 -2.50 2.26
C PRO A 65 -20.89 -2.88 1.06
N PHE A 66 -21.47 -2.90 -0.15
CA PHE A 66 -20.75 -3.27 -1.37
C PHE A 66 -19.81 -2.17 -1.84
N ALA A 67 -20.18 -0.90 -1.74
CA ALA A 67 -19.29 0.21 -2.03
C ALA A 67 -18.06 0.21 -1.11
N THR A 68 -18.24 -0.16 0.15
CA THR A 68 -17.17 -0.30 1.14
C THR A 68 -16.21 -1.42 0.80
N ILE A 69 -16.72 -2.59 0.43
CA ILE A 69 -15.91 -3.79 0.18
C ILE A 69 -15.01 -3.61 -1.05
N GLY A 70 -15.42 -2.82 -2.05
CA GLY A 70 -14.66 -2.59 -3.28
C GLY A 70 -13.31 -1.91 -3.06
N PHE A 71 -13.20 -0.95 -2.14
CA PHE A 71 -11.94 -0.24 -1.87
C PHE A 71 -10.93 -1.07 -1.09
N VAL A 72 -11.36 -2.01 -0.25
CA VAL A 72 -10.48 -2.84 0.57
C VAL A 72 -9.44 -3.60 -0.27
N PRO A 73 -9.82 -4.44 -1.25
CA PRO A 73 -8.85 -5.17 -2.05
C PRO A 73 -7.97 -4.25 -2.90
N VAL A 74 -8.53 -3.16 -3.44
CA VAL A 74 -7.82 -2.25 -4.33
C VAL A 74 -6.75 -1.45 -3.57
N LEU A 75 -7.02 -1.00 -2.35
CA LEU A 75 -6.08 -0.19 -1.58
C LEU A 75 -5.15 -1.03 -0.70
N ILE A 76 -5.69 -2.00 0.04
CA ILE A 76 -4.95 -2.70 1.10
C ILE A 76 -4.03 -3.77 0.52
N ILE A 77 -4.50 -4.58 -0.45
CA ILE A 77 -3.70 -5.70 -0.96
C ILE A 77 -2.42 -5.24 -1.65
N PRO A 78 -2.43 -4.29 -2.62
CA PRO A 78 -1.20 -3.84 -3.25
C PRO A 78 -0.22 -3.19 -2.28
N SER A 79 -0.73 -2.39 -1.33
CA SER A 79 0.11 -1.78 -0.29
C SER A 79 0.77 -2.83 0.61
N ALA A 80 0.02 -3.86 1.03
CA ALA A 80 0.56 -4.95 1.85
C ALA A 80 1.64 -5.75 1.11
N VAL A 81 1.43 -6.06 -0.17
CA VAL A 81 2.42 -6.76 -1.00
C VAL A 81 3.69 -5.92 -1.15
N LEU A 82 3.55 -4.61 -1.42
CA LEU A 82 4.69 -3.71 -1.56
C LEU A 82 5.47 -3.57 -0.24
N ILE A 83 4.79 -3.35 0.87
CA ILE A 83 5.41 -3.25 2.20
C ILE A 83 6.19 -4.52 2.53
N SER A 84 5.61 -5.68 2.23
CA SER A 84 6.27 -6.98 2.44
C SER A 84 7.51 -7.14 1.57
N ALA A 85 7.45 -6.71 0.31
CA ALA A 85 8.59 -6.74 -0.61
C ALA A 85 9.72 -5.80 -0.16
N LEU A 86 9.38 -4.57 0.23
CA LEU A 86 10.33 -3.60 0.77
C LEU A 86 10.96 -4.10 2.08
N ALA A 87 10.18 -4.69 2.98
CA ALA A 87 10.69 -5.29 4.20
C ALA A 87 11.71 -6.41 3.91
N ALA A 88 11.45 -7.26 2.90
CA ALA A 88 12.37 -8.30 2.47
C ALA A 88 13.67 -7.72 1.87
N VAL A 89 13.58 -6.68 1.05
CA VAL A 89 14.75 -5.99 0.46
C VAL A 89 15.60 -5.34 1.56
N ILE A 90 14.98 -4.56 2.45
CA ILE A 90 15.66 -3.82 3.51
C ILE A 90 16.37 -4.76 4.48
N THR A 91 15.70 -5.86 4.88
CA THR A 91 16.32 -6.84 5.80
C THR A 91 17.47 -7.60 5.15
N ARG A 92 17.45 -7.75 3.82
CA ARG A 92 18.56 -8.34 3.08
C ARG A 92 19.74 -7.37 2.93
N ALA A 93 19.46 -6.07 2.79
CA ALA A 93 20.47 -5.03 2.68
C ALA A 93 21.21 -4.79 4.00
N SER A 94 20.52 -4.91 5.15
CA SER A 94 21.14 -4.71 6.46
C SER A 94 20.61 -5.64 7.54
N LYS A 95 21.53 -6.21 8.32
CA LYS A 95 21.20 -6.99 9.52
C LYS A 95 21.06 -6.12 10.78
N ARG A 96 21.57 -4.89 10.76
CA ARG A 96 21.52 -3.96 11.91
C ARG A 96 20.12 -3.35 12.03
N LYS A 97 19.50 -3.52 13.21
CA LYS A 97 18.12 -3.02 13.48
C LYS A 97 17.99 -1.52 13.21
N LEU A 98 18.93 -0.71 13.68
CA LEU A 98 18.89 0.74 13.50
C LEU A 98 18.89 1.13 12.01
N ILE A 99 19.80 0.52 11.20
CA ILE A 99 19.88 0.81 9.77
C ILE A 99 18.57 0.41 9.08
N THR A 100 17.97 -0.71 9.47
CA THR A 100 16.68 -1.15 8.91
C THR A 100 15.55 -0.14 9.18
N VAL A 101 15.51 0.42 10.41
CA VAL A 101 14.54 1.47 10.77
C VAL A 101 14.78 2.75 9.97
N LEU A 102 16.05 3.17 9.84
CA LEU A 102 16.42 4.37 9.06
C LEU A 102 16.10 4.20 7.57
N LEU A 103 16.36 3.02 6.99
CA LEU A 103 15.99 2.73 5.61
C LEU A 103 14.47 2.76 5.41
N TRP A 104 13.70 2.24 6.38
CA TRP A 104 12.24 2.32 6.31
C TRP A 104 11.75 3.76 6.42
N ALA A 105 12.30 4.55 7.35
CA ALA A 105 11.99 5.98 7.46
C ALA A 105 12.30 6.72 6.15
N LEU A 106 13.41 6.41 5.50
CA LEU A 106 13.77 6.96 4.19
C LEU A 106 12.72 6.59 3.11
N VAL A 107 12.24 5.36 3.09
CA VAL A 107 11.16 4.93 2.18
C VAL A 107 9.89 5.75 2.41
N ILE A 108 9.51 5.98 3.67
CA ILE A 108 8.34 6.82 4.00
C ILE A 108 8.54 8.25 3.49
N VAL A 109 9.72 8.85 3.74
CA VAL A 109 10.02 10.22 3.29
C VAL A 109 9.97 10.32 1.76
N ILE A 110 10.61 9.39 1.05
CA ILE A 110 10.58 9.36 -0.42
C ILE A 110 9.14 9.22 -0.93
N SER A 111 8.36 8.31 -0.33
CA SER A 111 6.95 8.11 -0.70
C SER A 111 6.12 9.38 -0.45
N ALA A 112 6.32 10.07 0.68
CA ALA A 112 5.63 11.30 0.99
C ALA A 112 6.01 12.44 0.00
N VAL A 113 7.29 12.61 -0.29
CA VAL A 113 7.76 13.60 -1.27
C VAL A 113 7.19 13.31 -2.65
N ALA A 114 7.24 12.06 -3.11
CA ALA A 114 6.68 11.66 -4.41
C ALA A 114 5.17 11.94 -4.52
N THR A 115 4.44 11.87 -3.40
CA THR A 115 3.00 12.16 -3.35
C THR A 115 2.71 13.66 -3.34
N VAL A 116 3.49 14.43 -2.58
CA VAL A 116 3.25 15.87 -2.39
C VAL A 116 3.77 16.68 -3.58
N TRP A 117 4.85 16.22 -4.22
CA TRP A 117 5.47 16.95 -5.34
C TRP A 117 4.52 17.27 -6.49
N PRO A 118 3.72 16.32 -7.02
CA PRO A 118 2.75 16.61 -8.09
C PRO A 118 1.67 17.61 -7.67
N LEU A 119 1.26 17.61 -6.38
CA LEU A 119 0.29 18.58 -5.85
C LEU A 119 0.83 20.01 -5.80
N ILE A 120 2.14 20.18 -5.62
CA ILE A 120 2.79 21.50 -5.59
C ILE A 120 3.15 21.94 -7.00
N ALA A 121 3.59 21.02 -7.86
CA ALA A 121 4.10 21.33 -9.20
C ALA A 121 3.02 21.45 -10.28
N GLY A 122 1.80 20.97 -10.03
CA GLY A 122 0.72 20.92 -11.01
C GLY A 122 -0.68 21.12 -10.42
N PRO A 123 -1.70 21.32 -11.26
CA PRO A 123 -3.09 21.51 -10.82
C PRO A 123 -3.77 20.17 -10.47
N GLN A 124 -3.03 19.19 -9.96
CA GLN A 124 -3.59 17.87 -9.65
C GLN A 124 -4.46 17.95 -8.40
N VAL A 125 -5.69 17.43 -8.53
CA VAL A 125 -6.68 17.34 -7.45
C VAL A 125 -6.55 16.01 -6.69
N PHE A 126 -5.91 15.01 -7.29
CA PHE A 126 -5.77 13.66 -6.74
C PHE A 126 -4.32 13.35 -6.42
N ALA A 127 -4.09 12.73 -5.26
CA ALA A 127 -2.77 12.23 -4.91
C ALA A 127 -2.79 10.70 -4.79
N PHE A 128 -1.90 10.06 -5.55
CA PHE A 128 -1.67 8.62 -5.46
C PHE A 128 -0.41 8.35 -4.64
N ASN A 129 -0.47 7.34 -3.79
CA ASN A 129 0.66 6.89 -2.99
C ASN A 129 0.73 5.37 -2.97
N HIS A 130 1.88 4.80 -3.33
CA HIS A 130 2.06 3.35 -3.36
C HIS A 130 1.91 2.68 -1.99
N LEU A 131 2.28 3.35 -0.91
CA LEU A 131 2.14 2.86 0.47
C LEU A 131 0.78 3.25 1.07
N GLY A 132 0.44 4.54 0.99
CA GLY A 132 -0.74 5.12 1.65
C GLY A 132 -2.03 5.03 0.85
N GLY A 133 -1.97 4.65 -0.40
CA GLY A 133 -3.17 4.48 -1.22
C GLY A 133 -3.49 5.66 -2.12
N TYR A 134 -4.71 6.12 -2.03
CA TYR A 134 -5.29 7.18 -2.83
C TYR A 134 -5.84 8.25 -1.89
N MET A 135 -5.52 9.50 -2.16
CA MET A 135 -6.10 10.65 -1.47
C MET A 135 -6.93 11.41 -2.50
N PRO A 136 -8.26 11.29 -2.46
CA PRO A 136 -9.13 12.15 -3.24
C PRO A 136 -8.97 13.57 -2.73
N GLY A 137 -8.97 14.53 -3.64
CA GLY A 137 -9.00 15.94 -3.30
C GLY A 137 -10.26 16.34 -2.52
N PRO A 138 -10.49 17.62 -2.27
CA PRO A 138 -11.71 18.09 -1.59
C PRO A 138 -12.91 17.64 -2.40
N LEU A 139 -13.59 16.61 -1.90
CA LEU A 139 -14.73 15.96 -2.56
C LEU A 139 -15.98 16.76 -2.29
N TYR A 140 -16.55 17.25 -3.35
CA TYR A 140 -17.94 17.75 -3.38
C TYR A 140 -18.90 16.72 -3.98
N ASP A 141 -18.37 15.55 -4.43
CA ASP A 141 -19.19 14.49 -5.01
C ASP A 141 -19.69 13.53 -3.94
N GLU A 142 -20.99 13.27 -3.95
CA GLU A 142 -21.69 12.39 -3.01
C GLU A 142 -21.33 10.90 -3.21
N GLU A 143 -20.74 10.51 -4.35
CA GLU A 143 -20.41 9.14 -4.69
C GLU A 143 -18.92 8.97 -4.98
N LEU A 144 -18.22 8.18 -4.13
CA LEU A 144 -16.86 7.74 -4.36
C LEU A 144 -16.85 6.52 -5.28
N SER A 145 -16.51 6.73 -6.54
CA SER A 145 -16.24 5.64 -7.50
C SER A 145 -14.75 5.28 -7.53
N ILE A 146 -14.45 4.03 -7.92
CA ILE A 146 -13.06 3.58 -8.15
C ILE A 146 -12.67 4.00 -9.57
N PRO A 147 -11.83 5.04 -9.75
CA PRO A 147 -11.44 5.47 -11.09
C PRO A 147 -10.47 4.47 -11.74
N SER A 148 -10.51 4.36 -13.06
CA SER A 148 -9.60 3.49 -13.82
C SER A 148 -8.12 3.85 -13.60
N SER A 149 -7.81 5.13 -13.42
CA SER A 149 -6.46 5.60 -13.08
C SER A 149 -5.94 4.98 -11.79
N LEU A 150 -6.80 4.82 -10.77
CA LEU A 150 -6.43 4.13 -9.54
C LEU A 150 -6.09 2.66 -9.80
N LEU A 151 -6.83 1.97 -10.65
CA LEU A 151 -6.55 0.57 -10.96
C LEU A 151 -5.21 0.39 -11.67
N TRP A 152 -4.88 1.26 -12.64
CA TRP A 152 -3.58 1.26 -13.31
C TRP A 152 -2.44 1.55 -12.34
N PHE A 153 -2.60 2.55 -11.48
CA PHE A 153 -1.64 2.87 -10.44
C PHE A 153 -1.41 1.70 -9.46
N ARG A 154 -2.48 0.98 -9.09
CA ARG A 154 -2.38 -0.20 -8.22
C ARG A 154 -1.76 -1.39 -8.92
N LEU A 155 -2.00 -1.57 -10.20
CA LEU A 155 -1.30 -2.56 -11.02
C LEU A 155 0.21 -2.25 -11.04
N ALA A 156 0.60 -0.99 -11.25
CA ALA A 156 1.99 -0.56 -11.17
C ALA A 156 2.60 -0.88 -9.80
N THR A 157 1.89 -0.61 -8.70
CA THR A 157 2.33 -0.97 -7.34
C THR A 157 2.60 -2.47 -7.20
N LEU A 158 1.74 -3.32 -7.74
CA LEU A 158 1.93 -4.78 -7.71
C LEU A 158 3.13 -5.22 -8.55
N LEU A 159 3.32 -4.65 -9.74
CA LEU A 159 4.47 -4.95 -10.60
C LEU A 159 5.79 -4.59 -9.89
N LEU A 160 5.84 -3.42 -9.26
CA LEU A 160 6.99 -3.02 -8.45
C LEU A 160 7.26 -4.03 -7.31
N ALA A 161 6.25 -4.39 -6.55
CA ALA A 161 6.38 -5.32 -5.43
C ALA A 161 6.85 -6.71 -5.88
N LEU A 162 6.26 -7.24 -6.94
CA LEU A 162 6.65 -8.54 -7.50
C LEU A 162 8.07 -8.51 -8.08
N GLY A 163 8.45 -7.39 -8.72
CA GLY A 163 9.81 -7.15 -9.21
C GLY A 163 10.83 -7.18 -8.07
N LEU A 164 10.54 -6.49 -6.97
CA LEU A 164 11.39 -6.50 -5.77
C LEU A 164 11.51 -7.90 -5.16
N PHE A 165 10.43 -8.67 -5.04
CA PHE A 165 10.48 -10.06 -4.59
C PHE A 165 11.30 -10.95 -5.52
N ALA A 166 11.19 -10.76 -6.85
CA ALA A 166 11.99 -11.50 -7.82
C ALA A 166 13.49 -11.21 -7.65
N LEU A 167 13.87 -9.94 -7.41
CA LEU A 167 15.25 -9.54 -7.13
C LEU A 167 15.76 -10.18 -5.82
N VAL A 168 14.94 -10.18 -4.77
CA VAL A 168 15.28 -10.85 -3.49
C VAL A 168 15.52 -12.36 -3.71
N ARG A 169 14.71 -12.98 -4.58
CA ARG A 169 14.88 -14.41 -4.95
C ARG A 169 15.98 -14.68 -5.99
N ARG A 170 16.82 -13.69 -6.31
CA ARG A 170 17.89 -13.76 -7.32
C ARG A 170 17.41 -14.02 -8.76
N ARG A 171 16.15 -13.84 -9.06
CA ARG A 171 15.58 -13.91 -10.42
C ARG A 171 15.73 -12.54 -11.10
N ARG A 172 16.98 -12.13 -11.36
CA ARG A 172 17.31 -10.76 -11.81
C ARG A 172 16.58 -10.35 -13.08
N ALA A 173 16.55 -11.19 -14.10
CA ALA A 173 15.89 -10.88 -15.38
C ALA A 173 14.40 -10.58 -15.16
N LEU A 174 13.68 -11.47 -14.46
CA LEU A 174 12.26 -11.26 -14.15
C LEU A 174 12.05 -9.99 -13.32
N GLY A 175 12.88 -9.75 -12.30
CA GLY A 175 12.78 -8.55 -11.48
C GLY A 175 12.94 -7.27 -12.28
N LEU A 176 13.93 -7.20 -13.17
CA LEU A 176 14.16 -6.05 -14.04
C LEU A 176 13.01 -5.83 -15.03
N ILE A 177 12.48 -6.90 -15.66
CA ILE A 177 11.33 -6.79 -16.57
C ILE A 177 10.11 -6.19 -15.85
N LEU A 178 9.79 -6.68 -14.65
CA LEU A 178 8.63 -6.19 -13.89
C LEU A 178 8.81 -4.73 -13.44
N ILE A 179 10.02 -4.33 -13.03
CA ILE A 179 10.32 -2.93 -12.66
C ILE A 179 10.29 -2.03 -13.89
N SER A 180 10.74 -2.50 -15.06
CA SER A 180 10.62 -1.73 -16.29
C SER A 180 9.16 -1.54 -16.73
N ALA A 181 8.32 -2.57 -16.55
CA ALA A 181 6.89 -2.47 -16.81
C ALA A 181 6.21 -1.48 -15.86
N PHE A 182 6.58 -1.49 -14.57
CA PHE A 182 6.17 -0.47 -13.60
C PHE A 182 6.52 0.94 -14.08
N ALA A 183 7.79 1.19 -14.42
CA ALA A 183 8.23 2.49 -14.90
C ALA A 183 7.50 2.93 -16.19
N GLY A 184 7.17 1.99 -17.07
CA GLY A 184 6.39 2.26 -18.29
C GLY A 184 4.97 2.74 -17.99
N ILE A 185 4.30 2.21 -16.97
CA ILE A 185 2.96 2.65 -16.55
C ILE A 185 3.03 4.04 -15.91
N GLU A 186 4.00 4.29 -15.02
CA GLU A 186 4.16 5.58 -14.34
C GLU A 186 4.49 6.73 -15.31
N LEU A 187 5.17 6.45 -16.43
CA LEU A 187 5.49 7.47 -17.44
C LEU A 187 4.32 7.80 -18.38
N GLN A 188 3.28 6.97 -18.42
CA GLN A 188 2.11 7.16 -19.29
C GLN A 188 0.90 7.75 -18.55
N GLY A 189 0.93 7.78 -17.23
CA GLY A 189 -0.15 8.31 -16.37
C GLY A 189 0.16 9.69 -15.87
#